data_e4ae59a39c8b922c4a1179ea19d9a255
#
_entry.id   e4ae59a39c8b922c4a1179ea19d9a255
#
_cell.length_a   1.000
_cell.length_b   1.000
_cell.length_c   1.000
_cell.angle_alpha   90.00
_cell.angle_beta   90.00
_cell.angle_gamma   90.00
#
_symmetry.space_group_name_H-M   'P 1'
#
loop_
_entity.id
_entity.type
_entity.pdbx_description
1 polymer ?
#
loop_
_entity_poly.entity_id
_entity_poly.type
_entity_poly.pdbx_seq_one_letter_code
_entity_poly.pdbx_strand_id
1 'polypeptide(L)'
;MEFISTRGKDGPISFETALLNGLARDGGLYLPVSWPRFNLDEIRQMRDLSYSDLAGLIMSRFTDGEIDQVEMTSLARQSYADFTHPDVAPLRPVVENIHILELFHGPTIAFKDYAMQFLSRVFDRALTRQNLSLIHI
;
A
#
# COMPACT_ATOMS: atom_id res chain seq x y z
N MET A 1 8.19 7.53 -9.89
CA MET A 1 7.83 8.51 -8.83
C MET A 1 9.01 8.65 -7.89
N GLU A 2 9.32 9.86 -7.49
CA GLU A 2 10.43 10.13 -6.57
C GLU A 2 9.92 10.41 -5.17
N PHE A 3 10.72 10.03 -4.18
CA PHE A 3 10.44 10.22 -2.76
C PHE A 3 11.53 11.05 -2.11
N ILE A 4 11.12 11.96 -1.22
CA ILE A 4 12.03 12.84 -0.46
C ILE A 4 11.74 12.72 1.03
N SER A 5 12.76 13.01 1.85
CA SER A 5 12.60 13.07 3.30
C SER A 5 11.70 14.23 3.72
N THR A 6 10.86 14.00 4.72
CA THR A 6 10.08 15.05 5.40
C THR A 6 10.96 16.14 6.03
N ARG A 7 12.25 15.88 6.24
CA ARG A 7 13.24 16.84 6.72
C ARG A 7 14.03 17.52 5.60
N GLY A 8 13.82 17.10 4.36
CA GLY A 8 14.35 17.76 3.17
C GLY A 8 15.85 17.61 2.92
N LYS A 9 16.55 16.74 3.64
CA LYS A 9 18.01 16.55 3.51
C LYS A 9 18.39 15.19 2.91
N ASP A 10 17.42 14.38 2.49
CA ASP A 10 17.63 13.08 1.86
C ASP A 10 16.61 12.84 0.74
N GLY A 11 17.05 12.26 -0.36
CA GLY A 11 16.29 12.09 -1.59
C GLY A 11 16.73 13.08 -2.68
N PRO A 12 16.12 13.05 -3.88
CA PRO A 12 15.04 12.12 -4.29
C PRO A 12 15.52 10.69 -4.55
N ILE A 13 14.71 9.72 -4.19
CA ILE A 13 14.98 8.29 -4.37
C ILE A 13 13.76 7.57 -4.95
N SER A 14 13.95 6.36 -5.49
CA SER A 14 12.88 5.52 -6.03
C SER A 14 11.99 4.94 -4.93
N PHE A 15 10.81 4.41 -5.31
CA PHE A 15 9.91 3.72 -4.39
C PHE A 15 10.60 2.53 -3.70
N GLU A 16 11.26 1.66 -4.47
CA GLU A 16 11.92 0.46 -3.96
C GLU A 16 13.06 0.82 -3.00
N THR A 17 13.81 1.88 -3.31
CA THR A 17 14.87 2.38 -2.41
C THR A 17 14.27 2.94 -1.11
N ALA A 18 13.19 3.71 -1.18
CA ALA A 18 12.50 4.22 0.00
C ALA A 18 11.95 3.10 0.88
N LEU A 19 11.35 2.08 0.24
CA LEU A 19 10.82 0.88 0.91
C LEU A 19 11.92 0.15 1.70
N LEU A 20 13.06 -0.13 1.06
CA LEU A 20 14.15 -0.89 1.68
C LEU A 20 14.90 -0.09 2.76
N ASN A 21 15.02 1.22 2.59
CA ASN A 21 15.64 2.07 3.62
C ASN A 21 14.76 2.23 4.86
N GLY A 22 13.44 2.22 4.71
CA GLY A 22 12.47 2.48 5.76
C GLY A 22 12.47 3.93 6.24
N LEU A 23 13.55 4.39 6.88
CA LEU A 23 13.75 5.77 7.32
C LEU A 23 14.78 6.48 6.45
N ALA A 24 14.58 7.79 6.25
CA ALA A 24 15.57 8.63 5.61
C ALA A 24 16.82 8.83 6.48
N ARG A 25 17.98 9.04 5.86
CA ARG A 25 19.27 9.20 6.56
C ARG A 25 19.30 10.37 7.54
N ASP A 26 18.46 11.38 7.30
CA ASP A 26 18.28 12.53 8.18
C ASP A 26 17.26 12.29 9.32
N GLY A 27 16.73 11.05 9.43
CA GLY A 27 15.74 10.65 10.41
C GLY A 27 14.31 11.10 10.06
N GLY A 28 14.06 11.54 8.84
CA GLY A 28 12.73 11.83 8.31
C GLY A 28 12.04 10.57 7.77
N LEU A 29 10.79 10.73 7.35
CA LEU A 29 10.03 9.74 6.59
C LEU A 29 10.10 10.10 5.11
N TYR A 30 10.05 9.09 4.23
CA TYR A 30 9.94 9.34 2.80
C TYR A 30 8.49 9.62 2.40
N LEU A 31 8.28 10.70 1.67
CA LEU A 31 7.02 11.06 1.05
C LEU A 31 7.21 11.25 -0.45
N PRO A 32 6.17 10.96 -1.27
CA PRO A 32 6.25 11.21 -2.69
C PRO A 32 6.39 12.72 -2.98
N VAL A 33 7.24 13.08 -3.92
CA VAL A 33 7.43 14.47 -4.37
C VAL A 33 6.12 15.03 -4.96
N SER A 34 5.35 14.18 -5.61
CA SER A 34 4.02 14.51 -6.13
C SER A 34 3.02 13.42 -5.79
N TRP A 35 1.83 13.83 -5.31
CA TRP A 35 0.76 12.88 -4.99
C TRP A 35 0.01 12.45 -6.26
N PRO A 36 -0.26 11.14 -6.44
CA PRO A 36 -1.15 10.67 -7.49
C PRO A 36 -2.52 11.35 -7.37
N ARG A 37 -3.09 11.69 -8.51
CA ARG A 37 -4.43 12.29 -8.58
C ARG A 37 -5.35 11.39 -9.38
N PHE A 38 -6.60 11.35 -8.95
CA PHE A 38 -7.68 10.67 -9.67
C PHE A 38 -8.74 11.71 -10.03
N ASN A 39 -9.20 11.69 -11.25
CA ASN A 39 -10.34 12.49 -11.66
C ASN A 39 -11.66 11.81 -11.26
N LEU A 40 -12.78 12.53 -11.39
CA LEU A 40 -14.09 12.01 -10.95
C LEU A 40 -14.53 10.77 -11.73
N ASP A 41 -14.15 10.63 -12.99
CA ASP A 41 -14.53 9.47 -13.80
C ASP A 41 -13.70 8.24 -13.42
N GLU A 42 -12.43 8.40 -13.12
CA GLU A 42 -11.61 7.34 -12.52
C GLU A 42 -12.21 6.88 -11.19
N ILE A 43 -12.58 7.81 -10.29
CA ILE A 43 -13.20 7.47 -9.00
C ILE A 43 -14.54 6.72 -9.20
N ARG A 44 -15.35 7.12 -10.18
CA ARG A 44 -16.60 6.41 -10.50
C ARG A 44 -16.34 4.97 -10.97
N GLN A 45 -15.30 4.76 -11.78
CA GLN A 45 -14.90 3.42 -12.26
C GLN A 45 -14.39 2.52 -11.13
N MET A 46 -13.87 3.10 -10.06
CA MET A 46 -13.39 2.35 -8.89
C MET A 46 -14.53 1.78 -8.04
N ARG A 47 -15.77 2.26 -8.21
CA ARG A 47 -16.90 1.95 -7.34
C ARG A 47 -17.18 0.45 -7.20
N ASP A 48 -17.05 -0.28 -8.29
CA ASP A 48 -17.42 -1.69 -8.37
C ASP A 48 -16.21 -2.65 -8.25
N LEU A 49 -15.03 -2.10 -7.92
CA LEU A 49 -13.83 -2.89 -7.71
C LEU A 49 -13.87 -3.58 -6.33
N SER A 50 -13.30 -4.79 -6.27
CA SER A 50 -13.01 -5.41 -4.99
C SER A 50 -11.99 -4.58 -4.21
N TYR A 51 -11.92 -4.77 -2.88
CA TYR A 51 -10.92 -4.10 -2.05
C TYR A 51 -9.48 -4.33 -2.56
N SER A 52 -9.16 -5.57 -2.93
CA SER A 52 -7.83 -5.92 -3.44
C SER A 52 -7.52 -5.27 -4.79
N ASP A 53 -8.50 -5.20 -5.69
CA ASP A 53 -8.33 -4.57 -7.00
C ASP A 53 -8.17 -3.06 -6.87
N LEU A 54 -8.95 -2.45 -5.98
CA LEU A 54 -8.85 -1.03 -5.65
C LEU A 54 -7.47 -0.72 -5.01
N ALA A 55 -7.03 -1.55 -4.06
CA ALA A 55 -5.71 -1.40 -3.45
C ALA A 55 -4.59 -1.49 -4.49
N GLY A 56 -4.63 -2.49 -5.37
CA GLY A 56 -3.65 -2.66 -6.45
C GLY A 56 -3.61 -1.45 -7.40
N LEU A 57 -4.76 -0.94 -7.80
CA LEU A 57 -4.88 0.23 -8.66
C LEU A 57 -4.31 1.49 -7.99
N ILE A 58 -4.66 1.75 -6.73
CA ILE A 58 -4.19 2.94 -6.02
C ILE A 58 -2.69 2.84 -5.74
N MET A 59 -2.22 1.71 -5.22
CA MET A 59 -0.82 1.54 -4.83
C MET A 59 0.13 1.54 -6.02
N SER A 60 -0.27 1.02 -7.19
CA SER A 60 0.56 1.06 -8.40
C SER A 60 0.91 2.49 -8.85
N ARG A 61 0.05 3.48 -8.55
CA ARG A 61 0.30 4.89 -8.87
C ARG A 61 1.47 5.49 -8.08
N PHE A 62 1.84 4.88 -6.95
CA PHE A 62 2.97 5.33 -6.13
C PHE A 62 4.30 4.71 -6.54
N THR A 63 4.32 3.73 -7.43
CA THR A 63 5.54 3.01 -7.82
C THR A 63 6.12 3.44 -9.15
N ASP A 64 5.39 4.25 -9.94
CA ASP A 64 5.82 4.80 -11.24
C ASP A 64 6.37 3.72 -12.19
N GLY A 65 5.71 2.56 -12.21
CA GLY A 65 6.06 1.43 -13.07
C GLY A 65 7.14 0.50 -12.52
N GLU A 66 7.73 0.78 -11.34
CA GLU A 66 8.62 -0.19 -10.66
C GLU A 66 7.88 -1.49 -10.28
N ILE A 67 6.60 -1.34 -9.96
CA ILE A 67 5.63 -2.43 -9.84
C ILE A 67 4.41 -2.03 -10.67
N ASP A 68 4.08 -2.79 -11.69
CA ASP A 68 2.92 -2.50 -12.51
C ASP A 68 1.61 -2.83 -11.78
N GLN A 69 0.49 -2.35 -12.34
CA GLN A 69 -0.82 -2.53 -11.71
C GLN A 69 -1.23 -4.00 -11.59
N VAL A 70 -0.87 -4.85 -12.54
CA VAL A 70 -1.23 -6.27 -12.54
C VAL A 70 -0.51 -6.98 -11.41
N GLU A 71 0.79 -6.76 -11.29
CA GLU A 71 1.61 -7.31 -10.21
C GLU A 71 1.15 -6.78 -8.85
N MET A 72 0.91 -5.46 -8.72
CA MET A 72 0.44 -4.84 -7.50
C MET A 72 -0.93 -5.39 -7.04
N THR A 73 -1.85 -5.60 -7.98
CA THR A 73 -3.14 -6.23 -7.71
C THR A 73 -2.98 -7.68 -7.24
N SER A 74 -2.05 -8.42 -7.84
CA SER A 74 -1.75 -9.79 -7.41
C SER A 74 -1.23 -9.82 -5.97
N LEU A 75 -0.31 -8.94 -5.62
CA LEU A 75 0.20 -8.79 -4.25
C LEU A 75 -0.92 -8.42 -3.27
N ALA A 76 -1.80 -7.50 -3.65
CA ALA A 76 -2.94 -7.12 -2.82
C ALA A 76 -3.92 -8.29 -2.60
N ARG A 77 -4.27 -9.03 -3.65
CA ARG A 77 -5.15 -10.22 -3.53
C ARG A 77 -4.55 -11.27 -2.60
N GLN A 78 -3.27 -11.54 -2.70
CA GLN A 78 -2.58 -12.48 -1.79
C GLN A 78 -2.54 -11.95 -0.35
N SER A 79 -2.38 -10.64 -0.16
CA SER A 79 -2.30 -10.01 1.17
C SER A 79 -3.60 -10.08 1.94
N TYR A 80 -4.73 -9.97 1.23
CA TYR A 80 -6.05 -9.92 1.84
C TYR A 80 -6.84 -11.22 1.73
N ALA A 81 -6.23 -12.30 1.21
CA ALA A 81 -6.89 -13.60 1.03
C ALA A 81 -7.40 -14.23 2.33
N ASP A 82 -6.67 -14.03 3.42
CA ASP A 82 -6.97 -14.63 4.73
C ASP A 82 -7.81 -13.71 5.64
N PHE A 83 -8.31 -12.59 5.11
CA PHE A 83 -9.21 -11.72 5.85
C PHE A 83 -10.60 -12.37 5.97
N THR A 84 -11.20 -12.25 7.13
CA THR A 84 -12.43 -12.97 7.48
C THR A 84 -13.71 -12.39 6.89
N HIS A 85 -13.66 -11.16 6.35
CA HIS A 85 -14.79 -10.51 5.70
C HIS A 85 -14.52 -10.33 4.19
N PRO A 86 -15.51 -10.64 3.30
CA PRO A 86 -15.32 -10.56 1.85
C PRO A 86 -14.99 -9.14 1.35
N ASP A 87 -15.52 -8.10 2.02
CA ASP A 87 -15.20 -6.71 1.70
C ASP A 87 -13.87 -6.24 2.31
N VAL A 88 -13.16 -7.11 3.03
CA VAL A 88 -11.91 -6.84 3.74
C VAL A 88 -12.05 -5.75 4.81
N ALA A 89 -12.48 -4.55 4.45
CA ALA A 89 -12.73 -3.41 5.34
C ALA A 89 -14.17 -2.89 5.15
N PRO A 90 -15.18 -3.59 5.70
CA PRO A 90 -16.57 -3.20 5.51
C PRO A 90 -16.90 -1.88 6.20
N LEU A 91 -17.76 -1.10 5.56
CA LEU A 91 -18.31 0.14 6.09
C LEU A 91 -19.71 -0.12 6.62
N ARG A 92 -19.89 -0.10 7.95
CA ARG A 92 -21.16 -0.39 8.62
C ARG A 92 -21.91 0.90 8.98
N PRO A 93 -23.14 1.10 8.51
CA PRO A 93 -23.97 2.23 8.96
C PRO A 93 -24.37 2.00 10.44
N VAL A 94 -24.27 3.06 11.26
CA VAL A 94 -24.68 3.06 12.66
C VAL A 94 -25.97 3.85 12.84
N VAL A 95 -25.95 5.08 12.35
CA VAL A 95 -27.13 5.96 12.27
C VAL A 95 -27.02 6.74 10.97
N GLU A 96 -28.03 7.56 10.66
CA GLU A 96 -28.01 8.41 9.48
C GLU A 96 -26.72 9.24 9.41
N ASN A 97 -25.99 9.13 8.28
CA ASN A 97 -24.72 9.83 8.00
C ASN A 97 -23.52 9.45 8.92
N ILE A 98 -23.65 8.43 9.77
CA ILE A 98 -22.52 7.94 10.56
C ILE A 98 -22.26 6.46 10.23
N HIS A 99 -21.03 6.18 9.85
CA HIS A 99 -20.57 4.83 9.52
C HIS A 99 -19.32 4.48 10.29
N ILE A 100 -19.15 3.19 10.60
CA ILE A 100 -17.94 2.63 11.18
C ILE A 100 -17.21 1.84 10.11
N LEU A 101 -15.94 2.15 9.88
CA LEU A 101 -15.03 1.34 9.10
C LEU A 101 -14.44 0.27 10.01
N GLU A 102 -14.78 -1.00 9.77
CA GLU A 102 -14.30 -2.10 10.57
C GLU A 102 -12.90 -2.52 10.13
N LEU A 103 -11.91 -2.38 11.00
CA LEU A 103 -10.50 -2.67 10.72
C LEU A 103 -9.94 -3.80 11.60
N PHE A 104 -10.73 -4.85 11.83
CA PHE A 104 -10.37 -6.00 12.68
C PHE A 104 -10.58 -7.36 11.99
N HIS A 105 -10.76 -7.38 10.68
CA HIS A 105 -11.00 -8.60 9.91
C HIS A 105 -9.70 -9.30 9.44
N GLY A 106 -8.54 -8.77 9.78
CA GLY A 106 -7.25 -9.38 9.47
C GLY A 106 -6.88 -10.53 10.42
N PRO A 107 -5.82 -11.30 10.10
CA PRO A 107 -5.44 -12.51 10.82
C PRO A 107 -5.06 -12.28 12.29
N THR A 108 -4.59 -11.08 12.67
CA THR A 108 -4.25 -10.75 14.07
C THR A 108 -5.31 -9.88 14.76
N ILE A 109 -6.41 -9.57 14.06
CA ILE A 109 -7.52 -8.73 14.55
C ILE A 109 -7.08 -7.27 14.80
N ALA A 110 -5.87 -6.91 14.45
CA ALA A 110 -5.33 -5.55 14.58
C ALA A 110 -5.49 -4.75 13.29
N PHE A 111 -5.80 -3.44 13.41
CA PHE A 111 -5.89 -2.55 12.23
C PHE A 111 -4.60 -2.53 11.40
N LYS A 112 -3.45 -2.84 12.01
CA LYS A 112 -2.16 -2.91 11.35
C LYS A 112 -2.08 -4.03 10.30
N ASP A 113 -2.90 -5.05 10.37
CA ASP A 113 -2.92 -6.14 9.38
C ASP A 113 -3.11 -5.59 7.96
N TYR A 114 -3.92 -4.55 7.79
CA TYR A 114 -4.18 -3.94 6.48
C TYR A 114 -2.90 -3.42 5.80
N ALA A 115 -2.00 -2.85 6.57
CA ALA A 115 -0.72 -2.38 6.06
C ALA A 115 0.35 -3.48 6.07
N MET A 116 0.47 -4.23 7.16
CA MET A 116 1.60 -5.16 7.35
C MET A 116 1.51 -6.39 6.45
N GLN A 117 0.31 -6.94 6.21
CA GLN A 117 0.13 -8.06 5.29
C GLN A 117 0.53 -7.67 3.85
N PHE A 118 0.21 -6.46 3.44
CA PHE A 118 0.58 -5.95 2.14
C PHE A 118 2.07 -5.56 2.06
N LEU A 119 2.56 -4.83 3.05
CA LEU A 119 3.95 -4.37 3.12
C LEU A 119 4.94 -5.55 3.06
N SER A 120 4.67 -6.64 3.80
CA SER A 120 5.55 -7.81 3.81
C SER A 120 5.74 -8.40 2.42
N ARG A 121 4.66 -8.52 1.62
CA ARG A 121 4.72 -9.06 0.26
C ARG A 121 5.45 -8.15 -0.72
N VAL A 122 5.21 -6.84 -0.61
CA VAL A 122 5.94 -5.86 -1.44
C VAL A 122 7.43 -5.85 -1.08
N PHE A 123 7.75 -6.03 0.21
CA PHE A 123 9.12 -6.12 0.70
C PHE A 123 9.82 -7.38 0.19
N ASP A 124 9.18 -8.56 0.32
CA ASP A 124 9.72 -9.83 -0.20
C ASP A 124 10.00 -9.76 -1.71
N ARG A 125 9.09 -9.14 -2.46
CA ARG A 125 9.29 -8.90 -3.89
C ARG A 125 10.51 -8.04 -4.16
N ALA A 126 10.67 -6.92 -3.43
CA ALA A 126 11.82 -6.02 -3.60
C ALA A 126 13.15 -6.73 -3.28
N LEU A 127 13.19 -7.50 -2.18
CA LEU A 127 14.36 -8.29 -1.80
C LEU A 127 14.71 -9.35 -2.84
N THR A 128 13.71 -10.07 -3.34
CA THR A 128 13.90 -11.11 -4.36
C THR A 128 14.50 -10.53 -5.64
N ARG A 129 14.05 -9.35 -6.07
CA ARG A 129 14.63 -8.66 -7.24
C ARG A 129 16.10 -8.30 -7.06
N GLN A 130 16.50 -7.97 -5.85
CA GLN A 130 17.89 -7.60 -5.52
C GLN A 130 18.76 -8.79 -5.12
N ASN A 131 18.25 -10.03 -5.21
CA ASN A 131 18.92 -11.24 -4.72
C ASN A 131 19.30 -11.14 -3.23
N LEU A 132 18.50 -10.42 -2.44
CA LEU A 132 18.65 -10.27 -1.01
C LEU A 132 17.64 -11.16 -0.27
N SER A 133 17.93 -11.48 0.98
CA SER A 133 16.97 -12.12 1.89
C SER A 133 16.93 -11.36 3.21
N LEU A 134 15.80 -11.48 3.94
CA LEU A 134 15.65 -10.88 5.28
C LEU A 134 16.71 -11.33 6.28
N ILE A 135 17.38 -12.46 6.03
CA ILE A 135 18.45 -12.99 6.89
C ILE A 135 19.75 -12.17 6.75
N HIS A 136 19.88 -11.41 5.68
CA HIS A 136 21.08 -10.61 5.39
C HIS A 136 20.95 -9.11 5.74
N ILE A 137 19.85 -8.73 6.38
CA ILE A 137 19.62 -7.35 6.83
C ILE A 137 19.90 -7.25 8.37
#